data_d948568ac704dc30a645a6b535700335
#
_entry.id   d948568ac704dc30a645a6b535700335
#
_cell.length_a   1.000
_cell.length_b   1.000
_cell.length_c   1.000
_cell.angle_alpha   90.00
_cell.angle_beta   90.00
_cell.angle_gamma   90.00
#
_symmetry.space_group_name_H-M   'P 1'
#
loop_
_entity.id
_entity.type
_entity.pdbx_description
1 polymer ?
#
loop_
_entity_poly.entity_id
_entity_poly.type
_entity_poly.pdbx_seq_one_letter_code
_entity_poly.pdbx_strand_id
1 'polypeptide(L)'
;MATGKKSVPQGEKRQTGTVYEQLTCWALEGARQGLTPRDAWVAAQGSVQGSPSTLAKGCPRSTFVSLAEHGYLRGVPRQADARPLTLNAQHALNARVVAQADPDLLNRKQAWWAATRAYSGTDRENHAGILDVLHALITRDALTDLPVP
;
A
#
# COMPACT_ATOMS: atom_id res chain seq x y z
N MET A 1 32.21 5.25 -4.07
CA MET A 1 31.65 5.19 -3.82
C MET A 1 30.99 4.83 -3.27
N ALA A 2 30.97 4.50 -3.54
CA ALA A 2 30.04 4.00 -3.14
C ALA A 2 29.53 4.31 -2.01
N THR A 3 29.76 4.91 -1.66
CA THR A 3 29.33 5.30 -0.55
C THR A 3 28.00 5.76 -0.49
N GLY A 4 27.45 6.27 -1.47
CA GLY A 4 26.11 6.76 -1.41
C GLY A 4 25.13 5.79 -0.93
N LYS A 5 25.31 4.55 -1.25
CA LYS A 5 24.32 3.59 -0.87
C LYS A 5 24.18 3.45 0.61
N LYS A 6 25.19 3.66 1.37
CA LYS A 6 25.04 3.52 2.78
C LYS A 6 24.30 4.65 3.40
N SER A 7 24.38 5.81 2.81
CA SER A 7 23.73 6.95 3.39
C SER A 7 22.39 7.26 2.77
N VAL A 8 21.86 6.37 1.97
CA VAL A 8 20.61 6.61 1.29
C VAL A 8 19.60 5.55 1.59
N PRO A 9 19.26 5.37 2.82
CA PRO A 9 18.33 4.32 3.17
C PRO A 9 17.00 4.44 2.48
N GLN A 10 16.54 5.63 2.22
CA GLN A 10 15.24 5.80 1.60
C GLN A 10 15.19 5.22 0.20
N GLY A 11 16.22 5.47 -0.61
CA GLY A 11 16.25 4.92 -1.95
C GLY A 11 16.31 3.42 -1.95
N GLU A 12 17.13 2.85 -1.07
CA GLU A 12 17.21 1.40 -0.97
C GLU A 12 15.92 0.79 -0.50
N LYS A 13 15.25 1.41 0.47
CA LYS A 13 14.00 0.89 0.97
C LYS A 13 12.93 0.88 -0.10
N ARG A 14 12.92 1.90 -0.97
CA ARG A 14 11.92 1.94 -2.04
C ARG A 14 12.16 0.86 -3.09
N GLN A 15 13.37 0.32 -3.15
CA GLN A 15 13.72 -0.70 -4.13
C GLN A 15 13.62 -2.12 -3.60
N THR A 16 13.23 -2.30 -2.33
CA THR A 16 13.11 -3.63 -1.74
C THR A 16 11.68 -4.10 -1.78
N GLY A 17 11.51 -5.41 -1.73
CA GLY A 17 10.19 -6.02 -1.71
C GLY A 17 9.65 -6.32 -3.09
N THR A 18 8.40 -6.66 -3.14
CA THR A 18 7.73 -6.94 -4.42
C THR A 18 7.57 -5.66 -5.22
N VAL A 19 7.24 -5.82 -6.50
CA VAL A 19 6.97 -4.66 -7.35
C VAL A 19 5.89 -3.77 -6.73
N TYR A 20 4.84 -4.38 -6.18
CA TYR A 20 3.74 -3.60 -5.60
C TYR A 20 4.17 -2.88 -4.33
N GLU A 21 5.06 -3.46 -3.55
CA GLU A 21 5.63 -2.78 -2.39
C GLU A 21 6.50 -1.61 -2.81
N GLN A 22 7.29 -1.78 -3.85
CA GLN A 22 8.11 -0.70 -4.38
C GLN A 22 7.26 0.45 -4.91
N LEU A 23 6.22 0.11 -5.68
CA LEU A 23 5.29 1.13 -6.19
C LEU A 23 4.66 1.92 -5.04
N THR A 24 4.27 1.22 -3.98
CA THR A 24 3.65 1.86 -2.82
C THR A 24 4.61 2.85 -2.17
N CYS A 25 5.86 2.47 -2.01
CA CYS A 25 6.84 3.34 -1.36
C CYS A 25 7.12 4.60 -2.19
N TRP A 26 7.27 4.45 -3.51
CA TRP A 26 7.46 5.60 -4.38
C TRP A 26 6.23 6.50 -4.39
N ALA A 27 5.03 5.90 -4.47
CA ALA A 27 3.79 6.67 -4.49
C ALA A 27 3.56 7.41 -3.18
N LEU A 28 3.86 6.78 -2.05
CA LEU A 28 3.73 7.42 -0.75
C LEU A 28 4.59 8.67 -0.68
N GLU A 29 5.83 8.57 -1.14
CA GLU A 29 6.72 9.72 -1.13
C GLU A 29 6.21 10.83 -2.04
N GLY A 30 5.76 10.49 -3.24
CA GLY A 30 5.21 11.48 -4.15
C GLY A 30 3.98 12.18 -3.59
N ALA A 31 3.09 11.43 -2.95
CA ALA A 31 1.90 12.00 -2.34
C ALA A 31 2.25 12.92 -1.17
N ARG A 32 3.27 12.56 -0.40
CA ARG A 32 3.73 13.42 0.70
C ARG A 32 4.37 14.70 0.21
N GLN A 33 4.87 14.69 -1.02
CA GLN A 33 5.46 15.88 -1.63
C GLN A 33 4.43 16.72 -2.39
N GLY A 34 3.19 16.36 -2.37
CA GLY A 34 2.12 17.19 -2.92
C GLY A 34 1.42 16.65 -4.15
N LEU A 35 1.85 15.54 -4.71
CA LEU A 35 1.11 14.95 -5.81
C LEU A 35 -0.22 14.38 -5.32
N THR A 36 -1.23 14.40 -6.18
CA THR A 36 -2.44 13.68 -5.85
C THR A 36 -2.11 12.20 -5.75
N PRO A 37 -2.89 11.42 -4.99
CA PRO A 37 -2.59 9.98 -4.91
C PRO A 37 -2.53 9.28 -6.25
N ARG A 38 -3.39 9.66 -7.20
CA ARG A 38 -3.36 9.08 -8.54
C ARG A 38 -2.08 9.43 -9.27
N ASP A 39 -1.71 10.71 -9.27
CA ASP A 39 -0.50 11.16 -9.96
C ASP A 39 0.73 10.56 -9.30
N ALA A 40 0.70 10.40 -7.98
CA ALA A 40 1.80 9.77 -7.27
C ALA A 40 1.98 8.31 -7.71
N TRP A 41 0.89 7.57 -7.89
CA TRP A 41 0.98 6.19 -8.37
C TRP A 41 1.50 6.12 -9.80
N VAL A 42 1.02 7.01 -10.67
CA VAL A 42 1.49 7.07 -12.06
C VAL A 42 2.98 7.37 -12.11
N ALA A 43 3.43 8.33 -11.31
CA ALA A 43 4.86 8.65 -11.24
C ALA A 43 5.67 7.46 -10.73
N ALA A 44 5.15 6.74 -9.75
CA ALA A 44 5.81 5.55 -9.22
C ALA A 44 6.01 4.48 -10.30
N GLN A 45 5.04 4.33 -11.19
CA GLN A 45 5.15 3.36 -12.28
C GLN A 45 6.36 3.64 -13.18
N GLY A 46 6.74 4.90 -13.32
CA GLY A 46 7.93 5.28 -14.09
C GLY A 46 9.23 5.07 -13.34
N SER A 47 9.17 4.79 -12.04
CA SER A 47 10.35 4.66 -11.19
C SER A 47 10.68 3.23 -10.79
N VAL A 48 9.80 2.29 -11.09
CA VAL A 48 9.95 0.90 -10.65
C VAL A 48 10.08 0.00 -11.88
N GLN A 49 10.99 -0.96 -11.80
CA GLN A 49 11.16 -1.93 -12.85
C GLN A 49 10.18 -3.07 -12.68
N GLY A 50 9.52 -3.43 -13.79
CA GLY A 50 8.57 -4.53 -13.80
C GLY A 50 7.97 -4.64 -15.19
N SER A 51 7.25 -5.74 -15.45
CA SER A 51 6.57 -5.88 -16.72
C SER A 51 5.45 -4.85 -16.83
N PRO A 52 5.09 -4.44 -18.06
CA PRO A 52 4.01 -3.47 -18.21
C PRO A 52 2.69 -3.93 -17.56
N SER A 53 2.36 -5.21 -17.67
CA SER A 53 1.12 -5.70 -17.08
C SER A 53 1.15 -5.67 -15.55
N THR A 54 2.31 -5.98 -14.97
CA THR A 54 2.45 -5.91 -13.51
C THR A 54 2.34 -4.47 -13.02
N LEU A 55 3.03 -3.55 -13.67
CA LEU A 55 3.02 -2.13 -13.27
C LEU A 55 1.62 -1.52 -13.43
N ALA A 56 0.83 -2.00 -14.37
CA ALA A 56 -0.48 -1.44 -14.67
C ALA A 56 -1.61 -2.08 -13.87
N LYS A 57 -1.32 -3.08 -13.02
CA LYS A 57 -2.36 -3.81 -12.32
C LYS A 57 -3.22 -2.88 -11.45
N GLY A 58 -4.54 -3.03 -11.57
CA GLY A 58 -5.48 -2.10 -10.97
C GLY A 58 -5.72 -2.30 -9.49
N CYS A 59 -5.63 -3.53 -8.97
CA CYS A 59 -5.95 -3.78 -7.57
C CYS A 59 -4.98 -3.10 -6.61
N PRO A 60 -3.66 -3.17 -6.80
CA PRO A 60 -2.75 -2.43 -5.93
C PRO A 60 -2.94 -0.92 -6.04
N ARG A 61 -3.14 -0.42 -7.26
CA ARG A 61 -3.37 1.01 -7.47
C ARG A 61 -4.62 1.48 -6.74
N SER A 62 -5.72 0.76 -6.94
CA SER A 62 -6.99 1.09 -6.30
C SER A 62 -6.85 1.09 -4.77
N THR A 63 -6.13 0.12 -4.23
CA THR A 63 -5.89 0.04 -2.79
C THR A 63 -5.17 1.29 -2.29
N PHE A 64 -4.04 1.62 -2.91
CA PHE A 64 -3.24 2.77 -2.47
C PHE A 64 -4.02 4.07 -2.63
N VAL A 65 -4.57 4.30 -3.82
CA VAL A 65 -5.21 5.57 -4.14
C VAL A 65 -6.40 5.80 -3.22
N SER A 66 -7.23 4.78 -3.02
CA SER A 66 -8.42 4.93 -2.18
C SER A 66 -8.05 5.19 -0.72
N LEU A 67 -7.08 4.46 -0.17
CA LEU A 67 -6.63 4.70 1.19
C LEU A 67 -6.08 6.11 1.35
N ALA A 68 -5.28 6.56 0.38
CA ALA A 68 -4.69 7.89 0.43
C ALA A 68 -5.74 8.99 0.33
N GLU A 69 -6.69 8.84 -0.58
CA GLU A 69 -7.75 9.85 -0.77
C GLU A 69 -8.62 10.00 0.46
N HIS A 70 -8.78 8.94 1.22
CA HIS A 70 -9.62 8.93 2.41
C HIS A 70 -8.89 9.28 3.71
N GLY A 71 -7.63 9.70 3.61
CA GLY A 71 -6.90 10.19 4.78
C GLY A 71 -6.28 9.12 5.65
N TYR A 72 -6.14 7.90 5.15
CA TYR A 72 -5.56 6.82 5.92
C TYR A 72 -4.03 6.81 5.92
N LEU A 73 -3.39 7.68 5.16
CA LEU A 73 -1.93 7.71 5.08
C LEU A 73 -1.37 8.94 5.80
N ARG A 74 -0.40 8.70 6.69
CA ARG A 74 0.25 9.79 7.42
C ARG A 74 0.98 10.70 6.44
N GLY A 75 0.78 12.00 6.58
CA GLY A 75 1.44 12.97 5.73
C GLY A 75 0.77 13.20 4.39
N VAL A 76 -0.33 12.52 4.13
CA VAL A 76 -1.09 12.69 2.88
C VAL A 76 -2.49 13.18 3.25
N PRO A 77 -2.83 14.42 2.89
CA PRO A 77 -4.13 14.96 3.29
C PRO A 77 -5.29 14.26 2.61
N ARG A 78 -6.38 14.15 3.34
CA ARG A 78 -7.61 13.62 2.77
C ARG A 78 -8.07 14.52 1.63
N GLN A 79 -8.55 13.90 0.56
CA GLN A 79 -9.06 14.65 -0.59
C GLN A 79 -10.53 14.98 -0.36
N ALA A 80 -10.89 16.25 -0.56
CA ALA A 80 -12.27 16.70 -0.35
C ALA A 80 -13.24 16.03 -1.34
N ASP A 81 -12.75 15.72 -2.52
CA ASP A 81 -13.55 15.11 -3.58
C ASP A 81 -13.28 13.62 -3.73
N ALA A 82 -12.88 12.97 -2.65
CA ALA A 82 -12.58 11.54 -2.69
C ALA A 82 -13.79 10.75 -3.14
N ARG A 83 -13.55 9.80 -4.06
CA ARG A 83 -14.57 8.87 -4.47
C ARG A 83 -14.83 7.88 -3.33
N PRO A 84 -15.94 7.13 -3.39
CA PRO A 84 -16.21 6.14 -2.34
C PRO A 84 -15.05 5.18 -2.16
N LEU A 85 -14.88 4.73 -0.93
CA LEU A 85 -13.82 3.77 -0.60
C LEU A 85 -13.99 2.51 -1.44
N THR A 86 -12.95 2.12 -2.15
CA THR A 86 -13.04 0.96 -3.04
C THR A 86 -13.09 -0.34 -2.24
N LEU A 87 -13.59 -1.39 -2.88
CA LEU A 87 -13.61 -2.71 -2.25
C LEU A 87 -12.20 -3.18 -1.92
N ASN A 88 -11.24 -2.89 -2.79
CA ASN A 88 -9.85 -3.25 -2.53
C ASN A 88 -9.32 -2.58 -1.26
N ALA A 89 -9.63 -1.31 -1.07
CA ALA A 89 -9.24 -0.60 0.13
C ALA A 89 -9.95 -1.16 1.37
N GLN A 90 -11.21 -1.55 1.23
CA GLN A 90 -11.93 -2.18 2.33
C GLN A 90 -11.27 -3.50 2.73
N HIS A 91 -10.85 -4.31 1.75
CA HIS A 91 -10.10 -5.52 2.05
C HIS A 91 -8.80 -5.21 2.79
N ALA A 92 -8.12 -4.14 2.38
CA ALA A 92 -6.89 -3.73 3.05
C ALA A 92 -7.15 -3.33 4.50
N LEU A 93 -8.21 -2.60 4.77
CA LEU A 93 -8.55 -2.20 6.14
C LEU A 93 -8.89 -3.42 7.00
N ASN A 94 -9.60 -4.39 6.44
CA ASN A 94 -9.88 -5.63 7.15
C ASN A 94 -8.59 -6.40 7.44
N ALA A 95 -7.69 -6.46 6.46
CA ALA A 95 -6.40 -7.11 6.64
C ALA A 95 -5.56 -6.41 7.70
N ARG A 96 -5.67 -5.10 7.82
CA ARG A 96 -4.98 -4.35 8.86
C ARG A 96 -5.45 -4.75 10.25
N VAL A 97 -6.76 -4.88 10.43
CA VAL A 97 -7.32 -5.31 11.71
C VAL A 97 -6.77 -6.70 12.09
N VAL A 98 -6.75 -7.60 11.13
CA VAL A 98 -6.25 -8.97 11.35
C VAL A 98 -4.77 -8.95 11.73
N ALA A 99 -3.96 -8.16 11.04
CA ALA A 99 -2.53 -8.07 11.33
C ALA A 99 -2.25 -7.38 12.67
N GLN A 100 -3.09 -6.45 13.09
CA GLN A 100 -2.94 -5.84 14.41
C GLN A 100 -3.15 -6.84 15.53
N ALA A 101 -4.05 -7.81 15.32
CA ALA A 101 -4.30 -8.86 16.29
C ALA A 101 -3.21 -9.93 16.28
N ASP A 102 -2.56 -10.14 15.13
CA ASP A 102 -1.52 -11.15 14.98
C ASP A 102 -0.43 -10.63 14.04
N PRO A 103 0.54 -9.86 14.58
CA PRO A 103 1.57 -9.25 13.74
C PRO A 103 2.48 -10.23 12.99
N ASP A 104 2.56 -11.48 13.44
CA ASP A 104 3.36 -12.47 12.72
C ASP A 104 2.85 -12.71 11.31
N LEU A 105 1.58 -12.42 11.06
CA LEU A 105 0.99 -12.59 9.74
C LEU A 105 1.64 -11.69 8.69
N LEU A 106 2.23 -10.58 9.10
CA LEU A 106 2.88 -9.65 8.16
C LEU A 106 3.93 -10.32 7.29
N ASN A 107 4.57 -11.36 7.81
CA ASN A 107 5.61 -12.08 7.07
C ASN A 107 5.09 -13.35 6.41
N ARG A 108 3.79 -13.58 6.44
CA ARG A 108 3.16 -14.80 5.94
C ARG A 108 1.90 -14.44 5.17
N LYS A 109 2.08 -13.90 3.98
CA LYS A 109 0.96 -13.30 3.24
C LYS A 109 -0.16 -14.28 2.93
N GLN A 110 0.14 -15.54 2.65
CA GLN A 110 -0.94 -16.50 2.41
C GLN A 110 -1.78 -16.72 3.66
N ALA A 111 -1.14 -16.89 4.80
CA ALA A 111 -1.86 -17.04 6.06
C ALA A 111 -2.61 -15.76 6.41
N TRP A 112 -2.00 -14.62 6.16
CA TRP A 112 -2.62 -13.33 6.40
C TRP A 112 -3.90 -13.18 5.57
N TRP A 113 -3.84 -13.52 4.29
CA TRP A 113 -5.02 -13.41 3.45
C TRP A 113 -6.11 -14.40 3.88
N ALA A 114 -5.73 -15.63 4.23
CA ALA A 114 -6.70 -16.60 4.74
C ALA A 114 -7.40 -16.10 6.02
N ALA A 115 -6.65 -15.50 6.93
CA ALA A 115 -7.22 -14.93 8.15
C ALA A 115 -8.13 -13.73 7.83
N THR A 116 -7.74 -12.91 6.87
CA THR A 116 -8.55 -11.78 6.44
C THR A 116 -9.87 -12.25 5.83
N ARG A 117 -9.82 -13.29 5.00
CA ARG A 117 -11.03 -13.87 4.43
C ARG A 117 -11.97 -14.39 5.52
N ALA A 118 -11.41 -15.06 6.50
CA ALA A 118 -12.21 -15.57 7.60
C ALA A 118 -12.86 -14.44 8.40
N TYR A 119 -12.11 -13.37 8.60
CA TYR A 119 -12.61 -12.21 9.35
C TYR A 119 -13.71 -11.47 8.59
N SER A 120 -13.49 -11.21 7.30
CA SER A 120 -14.38 -10.38 6.50
C SER A 120 -15.51 -11.15 5.84
N GLY A 121 -15.39 -12.47 5.73
CA GLY A 121 -16.37 -13.29 5.05
C GLY A 121 -16.30 -13.25 3.54
N THR A 122 -15.29 -12.61 2.95
CA THR A 122 -15.16 -12.58 1.50
C THR A 122 -14.74 -13.94 0.95
N ASP A 123 -15.26 -14.29 -0.22
CA ASP A 123 -14.86 -15.52 -0.91
C ASP A 123 -13.74 -15.28 -1.92
N ARG A 124 -13.19 -14.07 -1.99
CA ARG A 124 -12.12 -13.75 -2.92
C ARG A 124 -10.86 -14.55 -2.59
N GLU A 125 -10.41 -15.36 -3.54
CA GLU A 125 -9.32 -16.30 -3.29
C GLU A 125 -7.94 -15.64 -3.27
N ASN A 126 -7.75 -14.59 -4.05
CA ASN A 126 -6.44 -13.98 -4.24
C ASN A 126 -6.45 -12.52 -3.81
N HIS A 127 -5.45 -12.11 -3.03
CA HIS A 127 -5.38 -10.73 -2.58
C HIS A 127 -4.92 -9.75 -3.68
N ALA A 128 -4.37 -10.28 -4.78
CA ALA A 128 -4.08 -9.48 -5.98
C ALA A 128 -3.20 -8.26 -5.72
N GLY A 129 -2.24 -8.38 -4.84
CA GLY A 129 -1.32 -7.28 -4.50
C GLY A 129 -1.80 -6.37 -3.39
N ILE A 130 -3.02 -6.54 -2.89
CA ILE A 130 -3.55 -5.71 -1.80
C ILE A 130 -2.66 -5.79 -0.57
N LEU A 131 -2.26 -7.01 -0.18
CA LEU A 131 -1.42 -7.18 1.01
C LEU A 131 -0.02 -6.62 0.82
N ASP A 132 0.48 -6.59 -0.42
CA ASP A 132 1.78 -5.99 -0.69
C ASP A 132 1.74 -4.48 -0.42
N VAL A 133 0.69 -3.82 -0.88
CA VAL A 133 0.50 -2.39 -0.61
C VAL A 133 0.40 -2.16 0.90
N LEU A 134 -0.44 -2.94 1.56
CA LEU A 134 -0.65 -2.77 2.99
C LEU A 134 0.61 -3.07 3.79
N HIS A 135 1.35 -4.12 3.42
CA HIS A 135 2.61 -4.47 4.08
C HIS A 135 3.61 -3.32 4.01
N ALA A 136 3.75 -2.72 2.83
CA ALA A 136 4.66 -1.58 2.67
C ALA A 136 4.24 -0.41 3.55
N LEU A 137 2.94 -0.14 3.64
CA LEU A 137 2.44 0.96 4.46
C LEU A 137 2.62 0.69 5.95
N ILE A 138 2.36 -0.54 6.39
CA ILE A 138 2.51 -0.90 7.80
C ILE A 138 3.97 -0.83 8.23
N THR A 139 4.87 -1.42 7.44
CA THR A 139 6.28 -1.48 7.82
C THR A 139 6.94 -0.12 7.82
N ARG A 140 6.35 0.87 7.15
CA ARG A 140 6.84 2.25 7.16
C ARG A 140 6.08 3.13 8.15
N ASP A 141 5.20 2.54 8.96
CA ASP A 141 4.38 3.28 9.90
C ASP A 141 3.64 4.43 9.20
N ALA A 142 3.12 4.14 8.02
CA ALA A 142 2.51 5.16 7.18
C ALA A 142 1.00 5.24 7.31
N LEU A 143 0.38 4.38 8.09
CA LEU A 143 -1.07 4.40 8.26
C LEU A 143 -1.47 5.23 9.47
N THR A 144 -2.50 6.05 9.30
CA THR A 144 -3.10 6.76 10.43
C THR A 144 -3.89 5.78 11.27
N ASP A 145 -4.26 6.20 12.46
CA ASP A 145 -5.22 5.43 13.24
C ASP A 145 -6.53 5.33 12.46
N LEU A 146 -7.23 4.21 12.64
CA LEU A 146 -8.51 4.05 11.98
C LEU A 146 -9.45 5.15 12.46
N PRO A 147 -10.15 5.82 11.52
CA PRO A 147 -11.07 6.86 11.92
C PRO A 147 -12.17 6.29 12.80
N VAL A 148 -12.60 7.10 13.73
CA VAL A 148 -13.75 6.76 14.52
C VAL A 148 -14.98 7.10 13.70
N PRO A 149 -15.89 6.16 13.51
CA PRO A 149 -17.08 6.40 12.72
C PRO A 149 -17.94 7.52 13.26
#